data_e3de158bebf7b345ffaf68851a22f879
#
_entry.id   e3de158bebf7b345ffaf68851a22f879
#
_cell.length_a   1.000
_cell.length_b   1.000
_cell.length_c   1.000
_cell.angle_alpha   90.00
_cell.angle_beta   90.00
_cell.angle_gamma   90.00
#
_symmetry.space_group_name_H-M   'P 1'
#
loop_
_entity.id
_entity.type
_entity.pdbx_description
1 polymer ?
#
loop_
_entity_poly.entity_id
_entity_poly.type
_entity_poly.pdbx_seq_one_letter_code
_entity_poly.pdbx_strand_id
1 'polypeptide(L)'
;MIRPRGGDFHYNQDELRMMEIDLGLAVSAGVDGLVFGCCKPCAGGWALDELTLGALVMATGCATEECKRESLDITFHMAFDQLSPEAQLDAIDMLADCGVTRILTHGGAAGTSIEDNFNHLARLIEYAGDRLTILPGGGITTANRDAVAAALGVSELHGTKIVPLEV
;
A
#
# COMPACT_ATOMS: atom_id res chain seq x y z
N MET A 1 0.17 8.31 6.62
CA MET A 1 -0.92 7.43 6.10
C MET A 1 -2.18 8.25 6.05
N ILE A 2 -2.81 8.30 4.89
CA ILE A 2 -4.06 9.02 4.63
C ILE A 2 -5.20 8.02 4.75
N ARG A 3 -5.94 8.07 5.84
CA ARG A 3 -7.05 7.16 6.14
C ARG A 3 -8.00 7.84 7.14
N PRO A 4 -9.25 8.17 6.77
CA PRO A 4 -10.13 8.98 7.60
C PRO A 4 -10.69 8.22 8.81
N ARG A 5 -10.75 6.89 8.75
CA ARG A 5 -11.31 6.03 9.80
C ARG A 5 -10.75 4.61 9.80
N GLY A 6 -10.98 3.88 10.87
CA GLY A 6 -10.85 2.42 10.91
C GLY A 6 -11.96 1.69 10.14
N GLY A 7 -11.93 0.36 10.13
CA GLY A 7 -12.89 -0.49 9.44
C GLY A 7 -12.47 -0.83 8.01
N ASP A 8 -13.44 -0.87 7.09
CA ASP A 8 -13.19 -1.20 5.68
C ASP A 8 -12.44 -0.07 4.93
N PHE A 9 -12.18 -0.31 3.65
CA PHE A 9 -11.44 0.60 2.78
C PHE A 9 -12.33 1.17 1.65
N HIS A 10 -13.66 1.14 1.86
CA HIS A 10 -14.63 1.72 0.96
C HIS A 10 -15.07 3.07 1.51
N TYR A 11 -14.76 4.14 0.82
CA TYR A 11 -14.97 5.51 1.28
C TYR A 11 -16.13 6.19 0.54
N ASN A 12 -16.94 6.94 1.28
CA ASN A 12 -17.95 7.82 0.69
C ASN A 12 -17.30 9.15 0.24
N GLN A 13 -18.12 10.02 -0.40
CA GLN A 13 -17.61 11.28 -0.94
C GLN A 13 -17.05 12.23 0.12
N ASP A 14 -17.63 12.27 1.32
CA ASP A 14 -17.15 13.15 2.39
C ASP A 14 -15.82 12.64 2.96
N GLU A 15 -15.68 11.31 3.12
CA GLU A 15 -14.44 10.67 3.52
C GLU A 15 -13.34 10.89 2.47
N LEU A 16 -13.66 10.77 1.18
CA LEU A 16 -12.71 11.05 0.11
C LEU A 16 -12.23 12.51 0.16
N ARG A 17 -13.14 13.47 0.33
CA ARG A 17 -12.76 14.89 0.49
C ARG A 17 -11.85 15.12 1.69
N MET A 18 -12.11 14.44 2.82
CA MET A 18 -11.21 14.50 3.99
C MET A 18 -9.83 13.96 3.64
N MET A 19 -9.74 12.84 2.91
CA MET A 19 -8.48 12.26 2.47
C MET A 19 -7.71 13.20 1.54
N GLU A 20 -8.39 13.87 0.61
CA GLU A 20 -7.77 14.86 -0.29
C GLU A 20 -7.21 16.06 0.49
N ILE A 21 -7.93 16.56 1.50
CA ILE A 21 -7.46 17.65 2.37
C ILE A 21 -6.24 17.20 3.18
N ASP A 22 -6.32 16.05 3.85
CA ASP A 22 -5.23 15.50 4.66
C ASP A 22 -3.97 15.25 3.81
N LEU A 23 -4.16 14.79 2.58
CA LEU A 23 -3.11 14.60 1.60
C LEU A 23 -2.41 15.92 1.26
N GLY A 24 -3.17 16.97 0.92
CA GLY A 24 -2.63 18.29 0.64
C GLY A 24 -1.85 18.88 1.82
N LEU A 25 -2.36 18.72 3.05
CA LEU A 25 -1.68 19.13 4.27
C LEU A 25 -0.37 18.36 4.49
N ALA A 26 -0.37 17.03 4.25
CA ALA A 26 0.82 16.21 4.38
C ALA A 26 1.91 16.63 3.37
N VAL A 27 1.54 16.85 2.10
CA VAL A 27 2.47 17.33 1.06
C VAL A 27 3.05 18.69 1.43
N SER A 28 2.20 19.61 1.90
CA SER A 28 2.63 20.96 2.35
C SER A 28 3.56 20.91 3.57
N ALA A 29 3.39 19.89 4.43
CA ALA A 29 4.27 19.66 5.58
C ALA A 29 5.63 19.05 5.20
N GLY A 30 5.83 18.66 3.94
CA GLY A 30 7.11 18.21 3.45
C GLY A 30 7.38 16.71 3.59
N VAL A 31 6.36 15.86 3.60
CA VAL A 31 6.56 14.38 3.64
C VAL A 31 7.24 13.87 2.37
N ASP A 32 8.01 12.80 2.48
CA ASP A 32 8.69 12.18 1.34
C ASP A 32 7.79 11.25 0.52
N GLY A 33 6.67 10.81 1.11
CA GLY A 33 5.72 9.94 0.45
C GLY A 33 4.39 9.83 1.18
N LEU A 34 3.41 9.24 0.51
CA LEU A 34 2.06 9.06 1.00
C LEU A 34 1.68 7.58 1.05
N VAL A 35 0.83 7.23 2.00
CA VAL A 35 0.30 5.87 2.14
C VAL A 35 -1.21 5.96 2.17
N PHE A 36 -1.89 5.31 1.24
CA PHE A 36 -3.35 5.18 1.20
C PHE A 36 -3.76 3.85 0.54
N GLY A 37 -5.04 3.57 0.49
CA GLY A 37 -5.58 2.41 -0.23
C GLY A 37 -7.10 2.40 -0.15
N CYS A 38 -7.74 1.91 -1.18
CA CYS A 38 -9.18 1.93 -1.34
C CYS A 38 -9.67 0.68 -2.06
N CYS A 39 -10.83 0.19 -1.63
CA CYS A 39 -11.51 -0.93 -2.24
C CYS A 39 -13.01 -0.63 -2.31
N LYS A 40 -13.70 -1.27 -3.24
CA LYS A 40 -15.15 -1.24 -3.36
C LYS A 40 -15.73 -2.64 -3.29
N PRO A 41 -16.93 -2.84 -2.72
CA PRO A 41 -17.58 -4.12 -2.75
C PRO A 41 -17.94 -4.51 -4.19
N CYS A 42 -17.79 -5.80 -4.52
CA CYS A 42 -18.17 -6.36 -5.80
C CYS A 42 -18.84 -7.73 -5.63
N ALA A 43 -19.36 -8.29 -6.72
CA ALA A 43 -19.88 -9.66 -6.71
C ALA A 43 -18.75 -10.64 -6.37
N GLY A 44 -18.82 -11.25 -5.19
CA GLY A 44 -17.82 -12.22 -4.73
C GLY A 44 -16.75 -11.67 -3.79
N GLY A 45 -16.83 -10.41 -3.34
CA GLY A 45 -15.89 -9.86 -2.36
C GLY A 45 -15.55 -8.38 -2.57
N TRP A 46 -14.28 -8.11 -2.77
CA TRP A 46 -13.73 -6.76 -2.91
C TRP A 46 -12.97 -6.60 -4.22
N ALA A 47 -13.05 -5.42 -4.81
CA ALA A 47 -12.27 -4.99 -5.97
C ALA A 47 -11.53 -3.68 -5.64
N LEU A 48 -10.49 -3.37 -6.39
CA LEU A 48 -9.84 -2.07 -6.35
C LEU A 48 -10.87 -0.99 -6.72
N ASP A 49 -10.93 0.09 -5.94
CA ASP A 49 -11.76 1.25 -6.27
C ASP A 49 -10.98 2.23 -7.14
N GLU A 50 -11.06 2.01 -8.45
CA GLU A 50 -10.33 2.77 -9.47
C GLU A 50 -10.66 4.26 -9.46
N LEU A 51 -11.93 4.62 -9.18
CA LEU A 51 -12.35 6.02 -9.14
C LEU A 51 -11.73 6.74 -7.94
N THR A 52 -11.80 6.13 -6.77
CA THR A 52 -11.17 6.67 -5.55
C THR A 52 -9.65 6.70 -5.69
N LEU A 53 -9.03 5.66 -6.25
CA LEU A 53 -7.59 5.63 -6.54
C LEU A 53 -7.19 6.79 -7.45
N GLY A 54 -7.88 6.95 -8.57
CA GLY A 54 -7.60 8.02 -9.54
C GLY A 54 -7.73 9.42 -8.93
N ALA A 55 -8.75 9.64 -8.08
CA ALA A 55 -8.92 10.91 -7.37
C ALA A 55 -7.75 11.21 -6.42
N LEU A 56 -7.32 10.22 -5.62
CA LEU A 56 -6.20 10.38 -4.68
C LEU A 56 -4.86 10.59 -5.39
N VAL A 57 -4.61 9.86 -6.48
CA VAL A 57 -3.38 10.03 -7.29
C VAL A 57 -3.37 11.41 -7.94
N MET A 58 -4.49 11.85 -8.51
CA MET A 58 -4.62 13.18 -9.10
C MET A 58 -4.43 14.29 -8.04
N ALA A 59 -5.05 14.15 -6.87
CA ALA A 59 -4.88 15.10 -5.78
C ALA A 59 -3.41 15.17 -5.29
N THR A 60 -2.72 14.01 -5.26
CA THR A 60 -1.28 13.96 -4.97
C THR A 60 -0.48 14.76 -5.99
N GLY A 61 -0.72 14.56 -7.28
CA GLY A 61 -0.05 15.29 -8.35
C GLY A 61 -0.26 16.80 -8.24
N CYS A 62 -1.51 17.25 -8.06
CA CYS A 62 -1.84 18.67 -7.88
C CYS A 62 -1.13 19.29 -6.67
N ALA A 63 -1.18 18.64 -5.51
CA ALA A 63 -0.53 19.15 -4.30
C ALA A 63 0.99 19.18 -4.45
N THR A 64 1.60 18.21 -5.12
CA THR A 64 3.03 18.14 -5.41
C THR A 64 3.46 19.32 -6.31
N GLU A 65 2.68 19.58 -7.37
CA GLU A 65 2.93 20.70 -8.28
C GLU A 65 2.78 22.06 -7.59
N GLU A 66 1.71 22.26 -6.80
CA GLU A 66 1.48 23.49 -6.04
C GLU A 66 2.63 23.77 -5.05
N CYS A 67 3.15 22.74 -4.39
CA CYS A 67 4.27 22.83 -3.47
C CYS A 67 5.64 22.88 -4.16
N LYS A 68 5.71 22.83 -5.49
CA LYS A 68 6.93 22.80 -6.30
C LYS A 68 7.91 21.71 -5.87
N ARG A 69 7.38 20.54 -5.59
CA ARG A 69 8.14 19.35 -5.20
C ARG A 69 8.34 18.44 -6.40
N GLU A 70 9.34 17.59 -6.30
CA GLU A 70 9.48 16.43 -7.18
C GLU A 70 8.40 15.38 -6.89
N SER A 71 8.38 14.31 -7.64
CA SER A 71 7.44 13.21 -7.41
C SER A 71 7.54 12.67 -5.98
N LEU A 72 6.42 12.29 -5.41
CA LEU A 72 6.34 11.65 -4.10
C LEU A 72 6.17 10.14 -4.26
N ASP A 73 6.77 9.38 -3.34
CA ASP A 73 6.50 7.96 -3.23
C ASP A 73 5.03 7.73 -2.81
N ILE A 74 4.34 6.83 -3.51
CA ILE A 74 2.98 6.42 -3.16
C ILE A 74 3.01 4.95 -2.79
N THR A 75 2.59 4.64 -1.56
CA THR A 75 2.40 3.27 -1.10
C THR A 75 0.91 2.95 -1.01
N PHE A 76 0.46 1.93 -1.73
CA PHE A 76 -0.86 1.35 -1.53
C PHE A 76 -0.80 0.37 -0.35
N HIS A 77 -1.61 0.61 0.69
CA HIS A 77 -1.54 -0.17 1.93
C HIS A 77 -2.28 -1.52 1.85
N MET A 78 -2.41 -2.20 3.00
CA MET A 78 -3.04 -3.53 3.12
C MET A 78 -4.54 -3.61 2.74
N ALA A 79 -5.15 -2.57 2.16
CA ALA A 79 -6.40 -2.70 1.42
C ALA A 79 -6.24 -3.71 0.27
N PHE A 80 -5.03 -3.86 -0.25
CA PHE A 80 -4.65 -4.85 -1.26
C PHE A 80 -4.95 -6.29 -0.83
N ASP A 81 -4.82 -6.61 0.45
CA ASP A 81 -5.09 -7.95 1.00
C ASP A 81 -6.59 -8.29 1.06
N GLN A 82 -7.49 -7.34 0.76
CA GLN A 82 -8.92 -7.61 0.60
C GLN A 82 -9.27 -8.22 -0.77
N LEU A 83 -8.39 -8.07 -1.74
CA LEU A 83 -8.58 -8.56 -3.10
C LEU A 83 -8.31 -10.07 -3.17
N SER A 84 -9.00 -10.77 -4.09
CA SER A 84 -8.65 -12.16 -4.38
C SER A 84 -7.25 -12.26 -5.01
N PRO A 85 -6.58 -13.41 -4.92
CA PRO A 85 -5.24 -13.58 -5.50
C PRO A 85 -5.15 -13.24 -6.99
N GLU A 86 -6.23 -13.47 -7.75
CA GLU A 86 -6.31 -13.12 -9.17
C GLU A 86 -6.47 -11.62 -9.35
N ALA A 87 -7.39 -10.99 -8.60
CA ALA A 87 -7.62 -9.56 -8.63
C ALA A 87 -6.41 -8.75 -8.14
N GLN A 88 -5.54 -9.33 -7.32
CA GLN A 88 -4.29 -8.70 -6.90
C GLN A 88 -3.31 -8.51 -8.06
N LEU A 89 -3.25 -9.45 -9.01
CA LEU A 89 -2.39 -9.30 -10.19
C LEU A 89 -2.89 -8.17 -11.10
N ASP A 90 -4.19 -8.11 -11.38
CA ASP A 90 -4.79 -7.02 -12.14
C ASP A 90 -4.60 -5.66 -11.44
N ALA A 91 -4.69 -5.66 -10.09
CA ALA A 91 -4.45 -4.46 -9.28
C ALA A 91 -2.99 -3.99 -9.33
N ILE A 92 -2.01 -4.89 -9.41
CA ILE A 92 -0.59 -4.52 -9.58
C ILE A 92 -0.40 -3.73 -10.88
N ASP A 93 -0.99 -4.19 -11.99
CA ASP A 93 -0.90 -3.52 -13.28
C ASP A 93 -1.46 -2.10 -13.19
N MET A 94 -2.67 -1.97 -12.65
CA MET A 94 -3.34 -0.68 -12.52
C MET A 94 -2.63 0.28 -11.56
N LEU A 95 -2.15 -0.22 -10.42
CA LEU A 95 -1.42 0.59 -9.44
C LEU A 95 -0.10 1.09 -10.02
N ALA A 96 0.63 0.26 -10.76
CA ALA A 96 1.85 0.66 -11.44
C ALA A 96 1.57 1.73 -12.51
N ASP A 97 0.53 1.56 -13.33
CA ASP A 97 0.12 2.53 -14.37
C ASP A 97 -0.32 3.88 -13.75
N CYS A 98 -0.85 3.86 -12.53
CA CYS A 98 -1.18 5.06 -11.77
C CYS A 98 0.01 5.71 -11.05
N GLY A 99 1.22 5.17 -11.17
CA GLY A 99 2.42 5.72 -10.53
C GLY A 99 2.57 5.39 -9.05
N VAL A 100 1.87 4.36 -8.55
CA VAL A 100 2.11 3.80 -7.22
C VAL A 100 3.48 3.12 -7.22
N THR A 101 4.31 3.45 -6.24
CA THR A 101 5.69 2.96 -6.16
C THR A 101 5.84 1.70 -5.30
N ARG A 102 4.91 1.49 -4.34
CA ARG A 102 4.94 0.34 -3.43
C ARG A 102 3.54 -0.20 -3.13
N ILE A 103 3.46 -1.50 -2.90
CA ILE A 103 2.28 -2.16 -2.32
C ILE A 103 2.67 -2.83 -1.01
N LEU A 104 2.12 -2.32 0.10
CA LEU A 104 2.25 -2.95 1.41
C LEU A 104 1.22 -4.08 1.53
N THR A 105 1.69 -5.31 1.67
CA THR A 105 0.83 -6.50 1.74
C THR A 105 1.35 -7.52 2.75
N HIS A 106 0.43 -8.24 3.38
CA HIS A 106 0.73 -9.44 4.17
C HIS A 106 0.83 -10.69 3.29
N GLY A 107 0.27 -10.64 2.08
CA GLY A 107 0.26 -11.76 1.15
C GLY A 107 -0.71 -12.88 1.52
N GLY A 108 -1.60 -12.67 2.49
CA GLY A 108 -2.54 -13.69 2.93
C GLY A 108 -3.58 -13.17 3.93
N ALA A 109 -4.38 -14.10 4.46
CA ALA A 109 -5.45 -13.77 5.39
C ALA A 109 -4.90 -13.17 6.70
N ALA A 110 -5.67 -12.25 7.29
CA ALA A 110 -5.32 -11.69 8.59
C ALA A 110 -5.20 -12.79 9.66
N GLY A 111 -4.08 -12.78 10.39
CA GLY A 111 -3.82 -13.74 11.47
C GLY A 111 -3.02 -14.98 11.06
N THR A 112 -2.68 -15.14 9.78
CA THR A 112 -1.66 -16.12 9.36
C THR A 112 -0.26 -15.60 9.71
N SER A 113 0.75 -16.48 9.76
CA SER A 113 2.13 -16.03 9.87
C SER A 113 2.61 -15.49 8.52
N ILE A 114 3.60 -14.60 8.52
CA ILE A 114 4.16 -14.10 7.26
C ILE A 114 4.83 -15.23 6.46
N GLU A 115 5.38 -16.20 7.15
CA GLU A 115 6.03 -17.37 6.58
C GLU A 115 5.06 -18.28 5.80
N ASP A 116 3.80 -18.38 6.27
CA ASP A 116 2.75 -19.14 5.55
C ASP A 116 2.41 -18.51 4.19
N ASN A 117 2.71 -17.23 4.02
CA ASN A 117 2.38 -16.46 2.84
C ASN A 117 3.55 -16.30 1.84
N PHE A 118 4.72 -16.88 2.12
CA PHE A 118 5.91 -16.71 1.27
C PHE A 118 5.70 -17.09 -0.19
N ASN A 119 5.00 -18.18 -0.47
CA ASN A 119 4.74 -18.60 -1.83
C ASN A 119 3.92 -17.57 -2.63
N HIS A 120 2.92 -16.97 -1.97
CA HIS A 120 2.10 -15.95 -2.62
C HIS A 120 2.85 -14.64 -2.75
N LEU A 121 3.56 -14.21 -1.72
CA LEU A 121 4.42 -13.01 -1.76
C LEU A 121 5.47 -13.13 -2.87
N ALA A 122 6.14 -14.26 -3.00
CA ALA A 122 7.11 -14.50 -4.07
C ALA A 122 6.48 -14.36 -5.47
N ARG A 123 5.25 -14.88 -5.65
CA ARG A 123 4.50 -14.71 -6.91
C ARG A 123 4.18 -13.25 -7.19
N LEU A 124 3.75 -12.49 -6.19
CA LEU A 124 3.46 -11.05 -6.34
C LEU A 124 4.73 -10.27 -6.69
N ILE A 125 5.85 -10.58 -6.03
CA ILE A 125 7.16 -9.95 -6.29
C ILE A 125 7.62 -10.24 -7.73
N GLU A 126 7.55 -11.50 -8.16
CA GLU A 126 7.90 -11.90 -9.54
C GLU A 126 7.00 -11.19 -10.56
N TYR A 127 5.71 -11.13 -10.31
CA TYR A 127 4.75 -10.48 -11.22
C TYR A 127 4.94 -8.97 -11.29
N ALA A 128 5.18 -8.30 -10.16
CA ALA A 128 5.44 -6.88 -10.12
C ALA A 128 6.72 -6.49 -10.87
N GLY A 129 7.77 -7.32 -10.78
CA GLY A 129 9.07 -7.04 -11.39
C GLY A 129 9.63 -5.70 -10.96
N ASP A 130 10.11 -4.91 -11.91
CA ASP A 130 10.67 -3.57 -11.68
C ASP A 130 9.61 -2.44 -11.74
N ARG A 131 8.32 -2.76 -11.92
CA ARG A 131 7.26 -1.75 -12.07
C ARG A 131 6.90 -1.05 -10.77
N LEU A 132 6.89 -1.78 -9.67
CA LEU A 132 6.68 -1.28 -8.31
C LEU A 132 7.25 -2.28 -7.29
N THR A 133 7.47 -1.82 -6.06
CA THR A 133 7.98 -2.66 -4.98
C THR A 133 6.84 -3.33 -4.21
N ILE A 134 6.87 -4.65 -4.11
CA ILE A 134 6.07 -5.36 -3.11
C ILE A 134 6.78 -5.23 -1.77
N LEU A 135 6.11 -4.62 -0.79
CA LEU A 135 6.61 -4.36 0.55
C LEU A 135 5.95 -5.33 1.54
N PRO A 136 6.58 -6.46 1.90
CA PRO A 136 6.01 -7.39 2.85
C PRO A 136 5.83 -6.75 4.22
N GLY A 137 4.65 -6.95 4.83
CA GLY A 137 4.32 -6.43 6.15
C GLY A 137 3.37 -7.32 6.92
N GLY A 138 3.20 -7.01 8.22
CA GLY A 138 2.37 -7.82 9.12
C GLY A 138 3.15 -8.95 9.79
N GLY A 139 3.30 -8.84 11.11
CA GLY A 139 4.04 -9.81 11.92
C GLY A 139 5.57 -9.76 11.78
N ILE A 140 6.13 -8.81 11.03
CA ILE A 140 7.58 -8.65 10.89
C ILE A 140 8.14 -7.84 12.06
N THR A 141 9.19 -8.36 12.67
CA THR A 141 9.84 -7.82 13.87
C THR A 141 11.35 -7.92 13.73
N THR A 142 12.09 -7.40 14.70
CA THR A 142 13.55 -7.58 14.78
C THR A 142 13.99 -9.04 14.81
N ALA A 143 13.10 -9.97 15.23
CA ALA A 143 13.44 -11.38 15.36
C ALA A 143 13.41 -12.15 14.02
N ASN A 144 12.55 -11.75 13.08
CA ASN A 144 12.35 -12.49 11.83
C ASN A 144 12.64 -11.68 10.56
N ARG A 145 12.84 -10.35 10.63
CA ARG A 145 13.02 -9.50 9.45
C ARG A 145 14.13 -9.97 8.49
N ASP A 146 15.27 -10.37 9.04
CA ASP A 146 16.42 -10.76 8.22
C ASP A 146 16.17 -12.10 7.49
N ALA A 147 15.46 -13.03 8.17
CA ALA A 147 15.04 -14.30 7.57
C ALA A 147 13.96 -14.07 6.49
N VAL A 148 12.99 -13.19 6.74
CA VAL A 148 11.95 -12.83 5.75
C VAL A 148 12.58 -12.14 4.53
N ALA A 149 13.49 -11.18 4.74
CA ALA A 149 14.19 -10.50 3.65
C ALA A 149 14.97 -11.50 2.78
N ALA A 150 15.72 -12.40 3.41
CA ALA A 150 16.49 -13.42 2.71
C ALA A 150 15.60 -14.42 1.94
N ALA A 151 14.48 -14.86 2.55
CA ALA A 151 13.58 -15.84 1.94
C ALA A 151 12.85 -15.27 0.71
N LEU A 152 12.49 -13.99 0.74
CA LEU A 152 11.76 -13.32 -0.34
C LEU A 152 12.65 -12.55 -1.31
N GLY A 153 13.94 -12.40 -0.99
CA GLY A 153 14.88 -11.64 -1.83
C GLY A 153 14.59 -10.14 -1.90
N VAL A 154 13.97 -9.58 -0.84
CA VAL A 154 13.57 -8.16 -0.80
C VAL A 154 14.49 -7.34 0.09
N SER A 155 14.64 -6.06 -0.22
CA SER A 155 15.40 -5.09 0.58
C SER A 155 14.53 -4.21 1.47
N GLU A 156 13.22 -4.16 1.23
CA GLU A 156 12.26 -3.34 1.99
C GLU A 156 11.25 -4.23 2.71
N LEU A 157 11.02 -3.93 4.00
CA LEU A 157 10.07 -4.64 4.86
C LEU A 157 9.36 -3.64 5.76
N HIS A 158 8.11 -3.93 6.11
CA HIS A 158 7.32 -3.11 7.04
C HIS A 158 6.95 -3.86 8.31
N GLY A 159 7.15 -3.22 9.47
CA GLY A 159 6.74 -3.78 10.76
C GLY A 159 6.78 -2.77 11.89
N THR A 160 5.87 -2.93 12.86
CA THR A 160 5.77 -2.02 14.03
C THR A 160 6.88 -2.22 15.07
N LYS A 161 7.61 -3.34 15.02
CA LYS A 161 8.72 -3.70 15.91
C LYS A 161 9.92 -4.18 15.10
N ILE A 162 10.13 -3.60 13.93
CA ILE A 162 11.14 -4.05 12.96
C ILE A 162 12.54 -3.54 13.29
N VAL A 163 12.63 -2.50 14.12
CA VAL A 163 13.89 -1.97 14.66
C VAL A 163 13.89 -2.05 16.17
N PRO A 164 15.05 -2.28 16.82
CA PRO A 164 15.14 -2.19 18.28
C PRO A 164 14.86 -0.74 18.71
N LEU A 165 14.07 -0.57 19.77
CA LEU A 165 13.97 0.71 20.45
C LEU A 165 15.22 0.85 21.33
N GLU A 166 16.07 1.81 21.03
CA GLU A 166 17.09 2.25 22.00
C GLU A 166 16.37 3.00 23.13
N VAL A 167 16.43 2.43 24.34
CA VAL A 167 15.89 3.02 25.57
C VAL A 167 16.99 3.79 26.29
#